data_ee0b93a62c813d9f90c5aa0ee917643c
#
_entry.id   ee0b93a62c813d9f90c5aa0ee917643c
#
_cell.length_a   1.000
_cell.length_b   1.000
_cell.length_c   1.000
_cell.angle_alpha   90.00
_cell.angle_beta   90.00
_cell.angle_gamma   90.00
#
_symmetry.space_group_name_H-M   'P 1'
#
loop_
_entity.id
_entity.type
_entity.pdbx_description
1 polymer ?
#
loop_
_entity_poly.entity_id
_entity_poly.type
_entity_poly.pdbx_seq_one_letter_code
_entity_poly.pdbx_strand_id
1 'polypeptide(L)'
;MIMRWFAIKIIFLFSLAIFVSYSLGEGATRIVIVGDTGTGERAYAPGFMAVQKAMRKQNADALLHLGDFVYQPEFFPTSCPDRYVKEIKETLSNPYPIKLFVAGDNDLPPKKWKPKASGCWDKIDPLDSGFDTPGPRAMEGTRVIGNAIIGVINNYPWRDPTSWLAPRITEAREKGMWVILAVHEPAITTAWYIEKRNTVLKQLNALKPDLVLSGNQHSYERFHPMSSVEEGVFEIVQSVSSQYRSGEGTMHIVSGGGGATFKPFADQQNKRKHIAPKDVFNALAKRALMNHFITLDVSKKKLEGKVWRICVSDDPDDEWDPRWKADKNFWKSIPLECDGKSEEVSVYETFSLLRQ
;
A
#
# COMPACT_ATOMS: atom_id res chain seq x y z
N MET A 1 -60.27 -20.29 69.22
CA MET A 1 -59.39 -21.08 68.31
C MET A 1 -59.44 -20.42 66.96
N ILE A 2 -58.44 -19.57 66.65
CA ILE A 2 -58.42 -18.64 65.52
C ILE A 2 -57.37 -19.16 64.53
N MET A 3 -57.84 -19.62 63.40
CA MET A 3 -56.98 -20.09 62.31
C MET A 3 -56.59 -18.88 61.44
N ARG A 4 -55.30 -18.57 61.44
CA ARG A 4 -54.72 -17.52 60.53
C ARG A 4 -54.36 -18.13 59.18
N TRP A 5 -54.95 -17.63 58.14
CA TRP A 5 -54.57 -17.91 56.72
C TRP A 5 -53.41 -17.07 56.35
N PHE A 6 -52.27 -17.71 55.95
CA PHE A 6 -51.15 -17.08 55.32
C PHE A 6 -51.34 -17.09 53.76
N ALA A 7 -51.53 -15.95 53.23
CA ALA A 7 -51.55 -15.77 51.75
C ALA A 7 -50.10 -15.61 51.26
N ILE A 8 -49.60 -16.60 50.53
CA ILE A 8 -48.30 -16.52 49.84
C ILE A 8 -48.51 -15.78 48.50
N LYS A 9 -47.97 -14.57 48.39
CA LYS A 9 -47.87 -13.85 47.15
C LYS A 9 -46.66 -14.37 46.36
N ILE A 10 -46.91 -15.12 45.30
CA ILE A 10 -45.88 -15.53 44.33
C ILE A 10 -45.67 -14.34 43.38
N ILE A 11 -44.51 -13.68 43.51
CA ILE A 11 -44.07 -12.64 42.54
C ILE A 11 -43.40 -13.35 41.37
N PHE A 12 -44.09 -13.37 40.22
CA PHE A 12 -43.48 -13.78 38.95
C PHE A 12 -42.57 -12.64 38.44
N LEU A 13 -41.27 -12.79 38.61
CA LEU A 13 -40.27 -11.96 37.95
C LEU A 13 -40.15 -12.43 36.49
N PHE A 14 -40.77 -11.70 35.57
CA PHE A 14 -40.51 -11.84 34.14
C PHE A 14 -39.12 -11.27 33.86
N SER A 15 -38.11 -12.11 33.77
CA SER A 15 -36.80 -11.73 33.21
C SER A 15 -36.93 -11.56 31.72
N LEU A 16 -37.04 -10.30 31.27
CA LEU A 16 -36.96 -9.93 29.87
C LEU A 16 -35.52 -10.11 29.42
N ALA A 17 -35.18 -11.29 28.89
CA ALA A 17 -33.92 -11.53 28.21
C ALA A 17 -33.91 -10.73 26.92
N ILE A 18 -33.29 -9.55 26.94
CA ILE A 18 -32.96 -8.79 25.72
C ILE A 18 -31.88 -9.61 24.97
N PHE A 19 -32.30 -10.42 24.02
CA PHE A 19 -31.40 -10.95 23.01
C PHE A 19 -30.91 -9.78 22.17
N VAL A 20 -29.78 -9.19 22.55
CA VAL A 20 -28.99 -8.37 21.66
C VAL A 20 -28.41 -9.35 20.65
N SER A 21 -29.10 -9.49 19.51
CA SER A 21 -28.55 -10.13 18.34
C SER A 21 -27.36 -9.29 17.89
N TYR A 22 -26.17 -9.63 18.39
CA TYR A 22 -24.95 -9.24 17.70
C TYR A 22 -25.05 -9.90 16.33
N SER A 23 -25.50 -9.15 15.34
CA SER A 23 -25.19 -9.50 13.98
C SER A 23 -23.67 -9.54 13.93
N LEU A 24 -23.11 -10.74 13.85
CA LEU A 24 -21.74 -10.95 13.41
C LEU A 24 -21.72 -10.39 12.00
N GLY A 25 -21.46 -9.10 11.87
CA GLY A 25 -21.15 -8.48 10.61
C GLY A 25 -20.02 -9.30 10.02
N GLU A 26 -20.18 -9.77 8.78
CA GLU A 26 -19.10 -10.46 8.07
C GLU A 26 -17.82 -9.68 8.32
N GLY A 27 -16.86 -10.31 9.03
CA GLY A 27 -15.66 -9.64 9.52
C GLY A 27 -14.92 -9.02 8.34
N ALA A 28 -14.52 -7.78 8.46
CA ALA A 28 -13.68 -7.16 7.45
C ALA A 28 -12.34 -7.90 7.38
N THR A 29 -11.88 -8.22 6.18
CA THR A 29 -10.54 -8.77 5.96
C THR A 29 -9.53 -7.63 6.00
N ARG A 30 -8.51 -7.74 6.82
CA ARG A 30 -7.45 -6.72 6.94
C ARG A 30 -6.24 -7.06 6.11
N ILE A 31 -5.83 -6.15 5.24
CA ILE A 31 -4.63 -6.25 4.41
C ILE A 31 -3.65 -5.18 4.87
N VAL A 32 -2.41 -5.57 5.20
CA VAL A 32 -1.30 -4.61 5.36
C VAL A 32 -0.64 -4.40 4.00
N ILE A 33 -0.39 -3.14 3.66
CA ILE A 33 0.21 -2.71 2.39
C ILE A 33 1.47 -1.94 2.70
N VAL A 34 2.58 -2.31 2.07
CA VAL A 34 3.89 -1.65 2.23
C VAL A 34 4.69 -1.80 0.94
N GLY A 35 5.52 -0.84 0.62
CA GLY A 35 6.48 -0.92 -0.48
C GLY A 35 7.83 -0.33 -0.09
N ASP A 36 8.89 -0.68 -0.82
CA ASP A 36 10.20 -0.07 -0.67
C ASP A 36 10.76 -0.23 0.76
N THR A 37 10.84 -1.46 1.22
CA THR A 37 11.17 -1.78 2.61
C THR A 37 12.66 -1.65 2.93
N GLY A 38 13.53 -1.81 1.93
CA GLY A 38 14.96 -1.62 2.15
C GLY A 38 15.63 -2.70 3.00
N THR A 39 15.13 -3.94 2.98
CA THR A 39 15.87 -5.10 3.50
C THR A 39 17.26 -5.14 2.87
N GLY A 40 18.29 -5.46 3.64
CA GLY A 40 19.65 -5.54 3.14
C GLY A 40 20.64 -4.70 3.94
N GLU A 41 21.91 -4.68 3.51
CA GLU A 41 22.95 -4.03 4.25
C GLU A 41 22.90 -2.51 4.20
N ARG A 42 22.97 -1.92 5.35
CA ARG A 42 23.11 -0.50 5.66
C ARG A 42 21.84 0.33 5.54
N ALA A 43 21.87 1.43 6.13
CA ALA A 43 21.17 2.68 5.99
C ALA A 43 19.64 2.67 6.22
N TYR A 44 18.95 1.54 6.05
CA TYR A 44 17.49 1.53 6.16
C TYR A 44 16.97 0.73 7.35
N ALA A 45 17.84 -0.02 8.01
CA ALA A 45 17.44 -0.96 9.05
C ALA A 45 16.55 -0.36 10.15
N PRO A 46 16.82 0.81 10.73
CA PRO A 46 15.94 1.39 11.75
C PRO A 46 14.55 1.72 11.22
N GLY A 47 14.43 2.34 10.04
CA GLY A 47 13.16 2.66 9.41
C GLY A 47 12.35 1.39 9.10
N PHE A 48 12.98 0.41 8.45
CA PHE A 48 12.35 -0.85 8.12
C PHE A 48 11.92 -1.63 9.37
N MET A 49 12.79 -1.75 10.38
CA MET A 49 12.48 -2.45 11.62
C MET A 49 11.33 -1.80 12.39
N ALA A 50 11.26 -0.47 12.42
CA ALA A 50 10.18 0.26 13.05
C ALA A 50 8.84 0.06 12.32
N VAL A 51 8.83 0.17 11.00
CA VAL A 51 7.66 -0.10 10.16
C VAL A 51 7.15 -1.51 10.39
N GLN A 52 8.05 -2.52 10.31
CA GLN A 52 7.71 -3.91 10.49
C GLN A 52 7.16 -4.21 11.88
N LYS A 53 7.78 -3.68 12.94
CA LYS A 53 7.31 -3.81 14.32
C LYS A 53 5.88 -3.24 14.47
N ALA A 54 5.59 -2.14 13.80
CA ALA A 54 4.26 -1.53 13.81
C ALA A 54 3.25 -2.33 12.97
N MET A 55 3.65 -2.83 11.80
CA MET A 55 2.80 -3.68 10.94
C MET A 55 2.34 -4.95 11.67
N ARG A 56 3.24 -5.64 12.37
CA ARG A 56 2.91 -6.88 13.12
C ARG A 56 1.84 -6.67 14.18
N LYS A 57 1.69 -5.46 14.72
CA LYS A 57 0.66 -5.13 15.72
C LYS A 57 -0.74 -5.00 15.12
N GLN A 58 -0.86 -5.01 13.79
CA GLN A 58 -2.15 -4.77 13.12
C GLN A 58 -3.02 -6.01 13.00
N ASN A 59 -2.53 -7.21 13.34
CA ASN A 59 -3.25 -8.48 13.24
C ASN A 59 -3.93 -8.63 11.87
N ALA A 60 -3.13 -8.52 10.80
CA ALA A 60 -3.63 -8.54 9.44
C ALA A 60 -3.75 -9.97 8.90
N ASP A 61 -4.78 -10.20 8.08
CA ASP A 61 -5.02 -11.46 7.38
C ASP A 61 -4.09 -11.64 6.18
N ALA A 62 -3.62 -10.54 5.61
CA ALA A 62 -2.80 -10.56 4.41
C ALA A 62 -1.75 -9.44 4.38
N LEU A 63 -0.66 -9.69 3.65
CA LEU A 63 0.32 -8.71 3.22
C LEU A 63 0.23 -8.50 1.71
N LEU A 64 0.21 -7.24 1.28
CA LEU A 64 0.48 -6.81 -0.08
C LEU A 64 1.76 -5.97 -0.09
N HIS A 65 2.84 -6.51 -0.64
CA HIS A 65 4.11 -5.78 -0.79
C HIS A 65 4.24 -5.21 -2.20
N LEU A 66 4.49 -3.91 -2.30
CA LEU A 66 4.47 -3.17 -3.56
C LEU A 66 5.83 -3.15 -4.31
N GLY A 67 6.74 -4.07 -3.96
CA GLY A 67 8.04 -4.20 -4.61
C GLY A 67 9.16 -3.47 -3.88
N ASP A 68 10.39 -3.68 -4.39
CA ASP A 68 11.63 -3.19 -3.82
C ASP A 68 11.84 -3.66 -2.37
N PHE A 69 11.99 -4.98 -2.23
CA PHE A 69 12.28 -5.63 -0.94
C PHE A 69 13.68 -5.33 -0.46
N VAL A 70 14.64 -5.25 -1.40
CA VAL A 70 16.07 -5.19 -1.13
C VAL A 70 16.72 -4.05 -1.89
N TYR A 71 17.46 -3.23 -1.14
CA TYR A 71 18.36 -2.23 -1.71
C TYR A 71 19.80 -2.62 -1.43
N GLN A 72 20.57 -2.85 -2.49
CA GLN A 72 21.99 -3.22 -2.35
C GLN A 72 22.89 -1.98 -2.39
N PRO A 73 23.98 -1.97 -1.57
CA PRO A 73 25.05 -1.00 -1.73
C PRO A 73 25.76 -1.16 -3.08
N GLU A 74 26.45 -0.11 -3.52
CA GLU A 74 27.13 -0.06 -4.84
C GLU A 74 28.12 -1.19 -5.13
N PHE A 75 28.68 -1.83 -4.09
CA PHE A 75 29.79 -2.77 -4.19
C PHE A 75 29.39 -4.22 -3.86
N PHE A 76 28.10 -4.49 -3.77
CA PHE A 76 27.65 -5.84 -3.40
C PHE A 76 27.48 -6.75 -4.61
N PRO A 77 27.77 -8.05 -4.45
CA PRO A 77 27.45 -9.01 -5.50
C PRO A 77 25.95 -9.02 -5.76
N THR A 78 25.60 -9.04 -7.04
CA THR A 78 24.23 -8.98 -7.55
C THR A 78 23.47 -10.30 -7.46
N SER A 79 23.96 -11.24 -6.65
CA SER A 79 23.30 -12.50 -6.37
C SER A 79 22.64 -12.42 -4.99
N CYS A 80 21.34 -12.35 -4.94
CA CYS A 80 20.57 -12.30 -3.70
C CYS A 80 21.15 -13.20 -2.59
N PRO A 81 21.82 -12.67 -1.57
CA PRO A 81 22.37 -13.47 -0.48
C PRO A 81 21.27 -14.17 0.31
N ASP A 82 21.51 -15.38 0.78
CA ASP A 82 20.54 -16.16 1.55
C ASP A 82 20.06 -15.44 2.82
N ARG A 83 20.90 -14.58 3.40
CA ARG A 83 20.52 -13.74 4.53
C ARG A 83 19.39 -12.77 4.19
N TYR A 84 19.33 -12.20 2.98
CA TYR A 84 18.22 -11.34 2.54
C TYR A 84 16.93 -12.13 2.42
N VAL A 85 17.01 -13.33 1.84
CA VAL A 85 15.85 -14.22 1.75
C VAL A 85 15.35 -14.62 3.13
N LYS A 86 16.28 -14.94 4.07
CA LYS A 86 15.93 -15.24 5.45
C LYS A 86 15.23 -14.05 6.12
N GLU A 87 15.77 -12.85 5.98
CA GLU A 87 15.20 -11.64 6.56
C GLU A 87 13.82 -11.35 5.99
N ILE A 88 13.63 -11.42 4.66
CA ILE A 88 12.33 -11.26 4.02
C ILE A 88 11.33 -12.30 4.52
N LYS A 89 11.76 -13.56 4.66
CA LYS A 89 10.89 -14.61 5.23
C LYS A 89 10.44 -14.28 6.64
N GLU A 90 11.36 -13.96 7.51
CA GLU A 90 11.09 -13.72 8.94
C GLU A 90 10.28 -12.44 9.16
N THR A 91 10.48 -11.45 8.31
CA THR A 91 9.93 -10.12 8.50
C THR A 91 8.64 -9.87 7.72
N LEU A 92 8.58 -10.31 6.48
CA LEU A 92 7.47 -10.01 5.58
C LEU A 92 6.62 -11.23 5.23
N SER A 93 7.22 -12.43 5.10
CA SER A 93 6.46 -13.59 4.65
C SER A 93 5.80 -14.35 5.81
N ASN A 94 6.58 -14.81 6.78
CA ASN A 94 6.08 -15.67 7.85
C ASN A 94 5.00 -15.03 8.75
N PRO A 95 5.01 -13.72 9.02
CA PRO A 95 4.00 -13.11 9.88
C PRO A 95 2.59 -13.12 9.32
N TYR A 96 2.42 -13.34 8.00
CA TYR A 96 1.12 -13.22 7.34
C TYR A 96 0.68 -14.53 6.69
N PRO A 97 -0.56 -14.98 6.93
CA PRO A 97 -1.08 -16.21 6.31
C PRO A 97 -1.24 -16.08 4.80
N ILE A 98 -1.62 -14.90 4.31
CA ILE A 98 -1.76 -14.60 2.88
C ILE A 98 -0.74 -13.52 2.51
N LYS A 99 -0.04 -13.70 1.40
CA LYS A 99 0.96 -12.74 0.90
C LYS A 99 0.82 -12.58 -0.60
N LEU A 100 0.96 -11.34 -1.04
CA LEU A 100 1.11 -10.98 -2.44
C LEU A 100 2.30 -10.04 -2.58
N PHE A 101 3.16 -10.34 -3.53
CA PHE A 101 4.35 -9.58 -3.83
C PHE A 101 4.26 -8.99 -5.24
N VAL A 102 4.54 -7.70 -5.36
CA VAL A 102 4.76 -7.01 -6.62
C VAL A 102 6.27 -6.97 -6.87
N ALA A 103 6.73 -7.24 -8.07
CA ALA A 103 8.16 -7.12 -8.39
C ALA A 103 8.57 -5.66 -8.55
N GLY A 104 9.55 -5.22 -7.77
CA GLY A 104 10.22 -3.93 -7.95
C GLY A 104 11.44 -4.02 -8.86
N ASP A 105 11.96 -2.90 -9.35
CA ASP A 105 13.12 -2.88 -10.23
C ASP A 105 14.42 -3.27 -9.51
N ASN A 106 14.49 -3.10 -8.18
CA ASN A 106 15.62 -3.56 -7.38
C ASN A 106 15.57 -5.06 -7.07
N ASP A 107 14.43 -5.71 -7.21
CA ASP A 107 14.26 -7.14 -6.92
C ASP A 107 14.66 -8.03 -8.11
N LEU A 108 14.64 -7.48 -9.32
CA LEU A 108 14.90 -8.19 -10.55
C LEU A 108 16.39 -8.53 -10.73
N PRO A 109 16.71 -9.47 -11.63
CA PRO A 109 18.10 -9.68 -12.04
C PRO A 109 18.74 -8.39 -12.59
N PRO A 110 20.03 -8.16 -12.29
CA PRO A 110 20.75 -6.98 -12.77
C PRO A 110 20.68 -6.81 -14.28
N LYS A 111 20.47 -5.59 -14.71
CA LYS A 111 20.43 -5.20 -16.13
C LYS A 111 21.28 -3.96 -16.35
N LYS A 112 21.63 -3.68 -17.61
CA LYS A 112 22.44 -2.50 -17.97
C LYS A 112 21.86 -1.19 -17.41
N TRP A 113 20.55 -1.06 -17.37
CA TRP A 113 19.87 0.14 -16.86
C TRP A 113 19.66 0.12 -15.32
N LYS A 114 19.82 -1.04 -14.67
CA LYS A 114 19.74 -1.22 -13.23
C LYS A 114 20.81 -2.22 -12.76
N PRO A 115 22.08 -1.85 -12.79
CA PRO A 115 23.19 -2.78 -12.50
C PRO A 115 23.25 -3.18 -11.01
N LYS A 116 22.60 -2.44 -10.12
CA LYS A 116 22.57 -2.69 -8.67
C LYS A 116 21.32 -3.47 -8.21
N ALA A 117 20.52 -3.96 -9.12
CA ALA A 117 19.38 -4.79 -8.76
C ALA A 117 19.83 -6.07 -8.06
N SER A 118 19.04 -6.53 -7.07
CA SER A 118 19.48 -7.60 -6.16
C SER A 118 19.37 -9.01 -6.75
N GLY A 119 18.51 -9.18 -7.75
CA GLY A 119 18.20 -10.52 -8.28
C GLY A 119 17.46 -11.40 -7.27
N CYS A 120 16.83 -10.80 -6.25
CA CYS A 120 16.16 -11.54 -5.20
C CYS A 120 14.81 -12.11 -5.62
N TRP A 121 14.21 -11.62 -6.71
CA TRP A 121 12.87 -12.06 -7.12
C TRP A 121 12.76 -13.57 -7.26
N ASP A 122 13.67 -14.22 -7.95
CA ASP A 122 13.63 -15.67 -8.20
C ASP A 122 13.69 -16.50 -6.90
N LYS A 123 14.18 -15.92 -5.81
CA LYS A 123 14.24 -16.56 -4.48
C LYS A 123 13.03 -16.17 -3.61
N ILE A 124 12.35 -15.07 -3.90
CA ILE A 124 11.19 -14.56 -3.16
C ILE A 124 9.89 -15.14 -3.75
N ASP A 125 9.77 -15.24 -5.06
CA ASP A 125 8.60 -15.77 -5.75
C ASP A 125 8.14 -17.14 -5.20
N PRO A 126 9.05 -18.11 -4.94
CA PRO A 126 8.68 -19.35 -4.28
C PRO A 126 8.18 -19.21 -2.83
N LEU A 127 8.35 -18.04 -2.21
CA LEU A 127 7.89 -17.79 -0.83
C LEU A 127 6.39 -17.54 -0.75
N ASP A 128 5.72 -17.67 -1.87
CA ASP A 128 4.27 -17.62 -1.99
C ASP A 128 3.70 -16.26 -2.41
N SER A 129 3.84 -15.96 -3.67
CA SER A 129 2.99 -15.00 -4.36
C SER A 129 1.75 -15.69 -4.94
N GLY A 130 1.23 -16.73 -4.26
CA GLY A 130 0.16 -17.60 -4.76
C GLY A 130 -1.00 -16.85 -5.41
N PHE A 131 -0.93 -16.71 -6.72
CA PHE A 131 -2.06 -16.22 -7.49
C PHE A 131 -3.11 -17.33 -7.64
N ASP A 132 -4.38 -17.02 -7.37
CA ASP A 132 -5.49 -17.92 -7.67
C ASP A 132 -5.57 -18.14 -9.19
N THR A 133 -5.24 -17.09 -9.95
CA THR A 133 -5.18 -17.14 -11.40
C THR A 133 -3.94 -16.42 -11.91
N PRO A 134 -2.93 -17.15 -12.42
CA PRO A 134 -1.76 -16.55 -13.02
C PRO A 134 -2.10 -15.64 -14.22
N GLY A 135 -1.33 -14.59 -14.40
CA GLY A 135 -1.36 -13.75 -15.59
C GLY A 135 -0.63 -14.37 -16.78
N PRO A 136 -0.57 -13.68 -17.91
CA PRO A 136 0.11 -14.19 -19.13
C PRO A 136 1.63 -14.15 -19.03
N ARG A 137 2.18 -13.48 -18.03
CA ARG A 137 3.63 -13.38 -17.78
C ARG A 137 3.95 -13.74 -16.33
N ALA A 138 5.19 -14.09 -16.07
CA ALA A 138 5.69 -14.19 -14.71
C ALA A 138 5.46 -12.88 -13.93
N MET A 139 5.26 -12.97 -12.62
CA MET A 139 5.04 -11.83 -11.72
C MET A 139 3.69 -11.10 -11.95
N GLU A 140 2.75 -11.74 -12.62
CA GLU A 140 1.41 -11.21 -12.87
C GLU A 140 0.35 -12.23 -12.49
N GLY A 141 -0.76 -11.75 -11.99
CA GLY A 141 -1.89 -12.61 -11.66
C GLY A 141 -2.94 -11.91 -10.83
N THR A 142 -3.96 -12.65 -10.46
CA THR A 142 -5.01 -12.18 -9.57
C THR A 142 -5.15 -13.11 -8.37
N ARG A 143 -5.50 -12.52 -7.23
CA ARG A 143 -5.86 -13.24 -6.01
C ARG A 143 -7.08 -12.61 -5.36
N VAL A 144 -7.97 -13.45 -4.85
CA VAL A 144 -9.10 -13.01 -4.03
C VAL A 144 -8.67 -13.00 -2.56
N ILE A 145 -8.84 -11.85 -1.91
CA ILE A 145 -8.59 -11.68 -0.47
C ILE A 145 -9.82 -11.04 0.15
N GLY A 146 -10.58 -11.82 0.93
CA GLY A 146 -11.88 -11.40 1.45
C GLY A 146 -12.85 -10.97 0.34
N ASN A 147 -13.35 -9.76 0.42
CA ASN A 147 -14.28 -9.19 -0.57
C ASN A 147 -13.59 -8.39 -1.69
N ALA A 148 -12.30 -8.62 -1.93
CA ALA A 148 -11.55 -7.95 -3.00
C ALA A 148 -10.86 -8.93 -3.93
N ILE A 149 -10.81 -8.61 -5.22
CA ILE A 149 -9.86 -9.16 -6.17
C ILE A 149 -8.67 -8.20 -6.25
N ILE A 150 -7.46 -8.73 -6.10
CA ILE A 150 -6.23 -7.97 -6.25
C ILE A 150 -5.53 -8.45 -7.52
N GLY A 151 -5.35 -7.54 -8.48
CA GLY A 151 -4.56 -7.76 -9.69
C GLY A 151 -3.17 -7.21 -9.52
N VAL A 152 -2.15 -8.08 -9.60
CA VAL A 152 -0.73 -7.69 -9.63
C VAL A 152 -0.25 -7.62 -11.06
N ILE A 153 0.39 -6.51 -11.44
CA ILE A 153 0.84 -6.23 -12.80
C ILE A 153 2.34 -5.95 -12.79
N ASN A 154 3.06 -6.62 -13.67
CA ASN A 154 4.51 -6.43 -13.83
C ASN A 154 4.84 -5.22 -14.70
N ASN A 155 5.61 -4.27 -14.13
CA ASN A 155 6.07 -3.09 -14.84
C ASN A 155 7.25 -3.37 -15.82
N TYR A 156 7.92 -4.54 -15.78
CA TYR A 156 9.24 -4.75 -16.35
C TYR A 156 9.31 -5.82 -17.46
N PRO A 157 9.12 -5.44 -18.72
CA PRO A 157 8.64 -4.14 -19.23
C PRO A 157 7.13 -4.00 -19.08
N TRP A 158 6.63 -2.77 -19.06
CA TRP A 158 5.21 -2.52 -19.07
C TRP A 158 4.54 -3.14 -20.31
N ARG A 159 3.42 -3.79 -20.12
CA ARG A 159 2.50 -4.24 -21.15
C ARG A 159 1.07 -3.96 -20.69
N ASP A 160 0.23 -3.56 -21.63
CA ASP A 160 -1.19 -3.29 -21.34
C ASP A 160 -1.86 -4.54 -20.74
N PRO A 161 -2.37 -4.45 -19.50
CA PRO A 161 -2.99 -5.57 -18.83
C PRO A 161 -4.46 -5.79 -19.20
N THR A 162 -5.05 -4.90 -20.01
CA THR A 162 -6.49 -4.85 -20.26
C THR A 162 -7.04 -6.17 -20.78
N SER A 163 -6.35 -6.81 -21.72
CA SER A 163 -6.82 -8.03 -22.36
C SER A 163 -7.02 -9.22 -21.41
N TRP A 164 -6.19 -9.35 -20.39
CA TRP A 164 -6.24 -10.46 -19.45
C TRP A 164 -6.92 -10.11 -18.12
N LEU A 165 -6.92 -8.83 -17.72
CA LEU A 165 -7.55 -8.38 -16.48
C LEU A 165 -9.04 -8.06 -16.64
N ALA A 166 -9.47 -7.46 -17.76
CA ALA A 166 -10.85 -7.04 -17.92
C ALA A 166 -11.89 -8.15 -17.70
N PRO A 167 -11.72 -9.37 -18.24
CA PRO A 167 -12.68 -10.45 -17.97
C PRO A 167 -12.76 -10.81 -16.48
N ARG A 168 -11.63 -10.81 -15.77
CA ARG A 168 -11.56 -11.14 -14.34
C ARG A 168 -12.19 -10.08 -13.48
N ILE A 169 -11.99 -8.82 -13.86
CA ILE A 169 -12.61 -7.67 -13.19
C ILE A 169 -14.13 -7.72 -13.38
N THR A 170 -14.61 -8.04 -14.57
CA THR A 170 -16.05 -8.20 -14.84
C THR A 170 -16.64 -9.27 -13.94
N GLU A 171 -16.05 -10.46 -13.89
CA GLU A 171 -16.50 -11.54 -13.01
C GLU A 171 -16.49 -11.14 -11.52
N ALA A 172 -15.46 -10.43 -11.08
CA ALA A 172 -15.37 -9.95 -9.71
C ALA A 172 -16.46 -8.92 -9.39
N ARG A 173 -16.77 -8.01 -10.32
CA ARG A 173 -17.85 -7.03 -10.19
C ARG A 173 -19.23 -7.70 -10.11
N GLU A 174 -19.49 -8.74 -10.90
CA GLU A 174 -20.72 -9.54 -10.82
C GLU A 174 -20.89 -10.18 -9.45
N LYS A 175 -19.80 -10.59 -8.82
CA LYS A 175 -19.77 -11.14 -7.45
C LYS A 175 -19.79 -10.04 -6.36
N GLY A 176 -19.89 -8.78 -6.73
CA GLY A 176 -19.87 -7.67 -5.79
C GLY A 176 -18.52 -7.50 -5.08
N MET A 177 -17.39 -7.80 -5.71
CA MET A 177 -16.06 -7.65 -5.12
C MET A 177 -15.47 -6.26 -5.40
N TRP A 178 -14.63 -5.78 -4.50
CA TRP A 178 -13.75 -4.64 -4.74
C TRP A 178 -12.66 -5.03 -5.75
N VAL A 179 -12.24 -4.08 -6.57
CA VAL A 179 -11.18 -4.26 -7.56
C VAL A 179 -9.99 -3.39 -7.17
N ILE A 180 -8.90 -4.03 -6.81
CA ILE A 180 -7.64 -3.39 -6.43
C ILE A 180 -6.56 -3.83 -7.41
N LEU A 181 -5.81 -2.89 -7.96
CA LEU A 181 -4.65 -3.19 -8.79
C LEU A 181 -3.38 -2.78 -8.05
N ALA A 182 -2.34 -3.57 -8.19
CA ALA A 182 -1.04 -3.32 -7.59
C ALA A 182 0.06 -3.36 -8.66
N VAL A 183 0.85 -2.29 -8.69
CA VAL A 183 1.99 -2.12 -9.61
C VAL A 183 3.16 -1.56 -8.80
N HIS A 184 4.40 -1.77 -9.23
CA HIS A 184 5.51 -1.13 -8.53
C HIS A 184 5.65 0.35 -8.89
N GLU A 185 5.78 0.66 -10.19
CA GLU A 185 5.94 2.05 -10.63
C GLU A 185 4.61 2.78 -10.69
N PRO A 186 4.48 3.95 -10.05
CA PRO A 186 3.23 4.73 -10.08
C PRO A 186 2.94 5.27 -11.48
N ALA A 187 1.68 5.15 -11.89
CA ALA A 187 1.20 5.75 -13.15
C ALA A 187 1.02 7.27 -13.03
N ILE A 188 0.76 7.75 -11.82
CA ILE A 188 0.65 9.18 -11.48
C ILE A 188 1.42 9.45 -10.19
N THR A 189 2.23 10.51 -10.15
CA THR A 189 3.01 10.93 -8.98
C THR A 189 3.51 12.37 -9.14
N THR A 190 3.63 13.09 -8.04
CA THR A 190 4.33 14.38 -7.99
C THR A 190 5.79 14.23 -7.55
N ALA A 191 6.21 13.04 -7.11
CA ALA A 191 7.58 12.81 -6.66
C ALA A 191 8.58 12.81 -7.82
N TRP A 192 8.25 12.11 -8.90
CA TRP A 192 9.10 12.06 -10.10
C TRP A 192 8.24 11.81 -11.34
N TYR A 193 7.65 12.88 -11.88
CA TYR A 193 6.77 12.80 -13.03
C TYR A 193 7.50 12.34 -14.29
N ILE A 194 6.89 11.43 -15.03
CA ILE A 194 7.36 10.90 -16.31
C ILE A 194 6.17 10.85 -17.26
N GLU A 195 6.18 11.69 -18.28
CA GLU A 195 5.07 11.87 -19.22
C GLU A 195 4.59 10.56 -19.89
N LYS A 196 5.53 9.69 -20.30
CA LYS A 196 5.16 8.38 -20.91
C LYS A 196 4.33 7.47 -19.98
N ARG A 197 4.21 7.77 -18.68
CA ARG A 197 3.31 7.05 -17.76
C ARG A 197 1.85 7.43 -17.94
N ASN A 198 1.54 8.48 -18.71
CA ASN A 198 0.17 8.84 -19.05
C ASN A 198 -0.56 7.71 -19.81
N THR A 199 0.15 6.97 -20.66
CA THR A 199 -0.39 5.76 -21.29
C THR A 199 -0.75 4.70 -20.25
N VAL A 200 0.12 4.49 -19.26
CA VAL A 200 -0.13 3.55 -18.15
C VAL A 200 -1.34 3.97 -17.35
N LEU A 201 -1.45 5.26 -16.99
CA LEU A 201 -2.58 5.83 -16.27
C LEU A 201 -3.89 5.58 -17.01
N LYS A 202 -3.93 5.86 -18.31
CA LYS A 202 -5.10 5.63 -19.16
C LYS A 202 -5.51 4.16 -19.18
N GLN A 203 -4.55 3.24 -19.36
CA GLN A 203 -4.81 1.80 -19.41
C GLN A 203 -5.33 1.25 -18.08
N LEU A 204 -4.76 1.69 -16.95
CA LEU A 204 -5.24 1.30 -15.62
C LEU A 204 -6.65 1.85 -15.35
N ASN A 205 -6.89 3.12 -15.66
CA ASN A 205 -8.21 3.74 -15.45
C ASN A 205 -9.30 3.15 -16.36
N ALA A 206 -8.95 2.67 -17.56
CA ALA A 206 -9.87 1.97 -18.46
C ALA A 206 -10.42 0.68 -17.86
N LEU A 207 -9.68 0.03 -16.96
CA LEU A 207 -10.14 -1.13 -16.19
C LEU A 207 -11.11 -0.77 -15.05
N LYS A 208 -11.25 0.52 -14.75
CA LYS A 208 -12.12 1.05 -13.69
C LYS A 208 -11.94 0.36 -12.33
N PRO A 209 -10.70 0.17 -11.84
CA PRO A 209 -10.52 -0.35 -10.49
C PRO A 209 -11.00 0.67 -9.45
N ASP A 210 -11.32 0.18 -8.25
CA ASP A 210 -11.64 1.07 -7.12
C ASP A 210 -10.37 1.76 -6.61
N LEU A 211 -9.24 1.01 -6.62
CA LEU A 211 -7.97 1.44 -6.06
C LEU A 211 -6.79 0.92 -6.90
N VAL A 212 -5.81 1.77 -7.17
CA VAL A 212 -4.49 1.41 -7.69
C VAL A 212 -3.45 1.74 -6.64
N LEU A 213 -2.65 0.76 -6.27
CA LEU A 213 -1.56 0.86 -5.29
C LEU A 213 -0.22 0.75 -5.99
N SER A 214 0.72 1.61 -5.62
CA SER A 214 2.08 1.59 -6.17
C SER A 214 3.14 1.93 -5.12
N GLY A 215 4.38 1.48 -5.37
CA GLY A 215 5.58 1.78 -4.60
C GLY A 215 6.53 2.71 -5.36
N ASN A 216 7.83 2.37 -5.38
CA ASN A 216 8.94 3.01 -6.10
C ASN A 216 9.28 4.44 -5.68
N GLN A 217 8.32 5.26 -5.32
CA GLN A 217 8.57 6.58 -4.74
C GLN A 217 8.58 6.46 -3.22
N HIS A 218 9.72 6.77 -2.59
CA HIS A 218 9.90 6.62 -1.15
C HIS A 218 9.19 7.76 -0.39
N SER A 219 7.88 7.84 -0.61
CA SER A 219 6.98 8.86 -0.11
C SER A 219 5.55 8.32 -0.08
N TYR A 220 4.65 9.05 0.52
CA TYR A 220 3.23 8.81 0.45
C TYR A 220 2.56 9.84 -0.46
N GLU A 221 1.71 9.38 -1.38
CA GLU A 221 0.82 10.26 -2.16
C GLU A 221 -0.54 9.57 -2.33
N ARG A 222 -1.62 10.31 -2.15
CA ARG A 222 -2.97 9.88 -2.48
C ARG A 222 -3.64 10.90 -3.39
N PHE A 223 -4.21 10.41 -4.46
CA PHE A 223 -4.93 11.21 -5.45
C PHE A 223 -6.43 11.04 -5.29
N HIS A 224 -7.18 12.09 -5.62
CA HIS A 224 -8.62 12.01 -5.73
C HIS A 224 -9.03 10.99 -6.80
N PRO A 225 -10.20 10.33 -6.66
CA PRO A 225 -10.71 9.46 -7.71
C PRO A 225 -10.82 10.19 -9.05
N MET A 226 -10.28 9.57 -10.09
CA MET A 226 -10.21 10.16 -11.42
C MET A 226 -10.58 9.15 -12.50
N SER A 227 -11.02 9.65 -13.66
CA SER A 227 -11.20 8.91 -14.89
C SER A 227 -10.29 9.47 -15.98
N SER A 228 -9.77 8.60 -16.85
CA SER A 228 -8.98 9.04 -18.00
C SER A 228 -9.91 9.22 -19.19
N VAL A 229 -9.84 10.40 -19.84
CA VAL A 229 -10.58 10.73 -21.04
C VAL A 229 -9.76 10.31 -22.27
N GLU A 230 -8.50 10.74 -22.31
CA GLU A 230 -7.50 10.35 -23.29
C GLU A 230 -6.09 10.29 -22.67
N GLU A 231 -5.08 10.00 -23.46
CA GLU A 231 -3.71 9.96 -22.94
C GLU A 231 -3.26 11.34 -22.44
N GLY A 232 -2.85 11.42 -21.19
CA GLY A 232 -2.46 12.67 -20.54
C GLY A 232 -3.62 13.55 -20.08
N VAL A 233 -4.87 13.17 -20.36
CA VAL A 233 -6.07 13.91 -19.94
C VAL A 233 -6.90 13.05 -19.01
N PHE A 234 -7.14 13.55 -17.81
CA PHE A 234 -8.00 12.92 -16.83
C PHE A 234 -8.89 13.94 -16.12
N GLU A 235 -9.98 13.46 -15.58
CA GLU A 235 -10.94 14.27 -14.83
C GLU A 235 -11.01 13.78 -13.39
N ILE A 236 -10.99 14.71 -12.43
CA ILE A 236 -11.27 14.42 -11.04
C ILE A 236 -12.77 14.28 -10.89
N VAL A 237 -13.23 13.06 -10.61
CA VAL A 237 -14.67 12.78 -10.52
C VAL A 237 -15.23 12.95 -9.12
N GLN A 238 -14.38 12.93 -8.12
CA GLN A 238 -14.73 13.19 -6.72
C GLN A 238 -13.60 13.91 -6.01
N SER A 239 -13.88 15.07 -5.43
CA SER A 239 -12.89 15.92 -4.74
C SER A 239 -13.12 16.05 -3.22
N VAL A 240 -13.96 15.21 -2.63
CA VAL A 240 -14.20 15.19 -1.18
C VAL A 240 -12.99 14.60 -0.45
N SER A 241 -12.67 15.11 0.71
CA SER A 241 -11.36 14.97 1.34
C SER A 241 -10.94 13.54 1.75
N SER A 242 -11.84 12.66 2.17
CA SER A 242 -11.46 11.36 2.71
C SER A 242 -12.47 10.23 2.48
N GLN A 243 -13.67 10.52 2.01
CA GLN A 243 -14.74 9.54 1.78
C GLN A 243 -15.26 9.65 0.36
N TYR A 244 -15.23 8.55 -0.38
CA TYR A 244 -15.56 8.49 -1.80
C TYR A 244 -16.56 7.38 -2.10
N ARG A 245 -17.23 7.45 -3.26
CA ARG A 245 -18.12 6.42 -3.77
C ARG A 245 -17.38 5.49 -4.72
N SER A 246 -17.60 4.19 -4.56
CA SER A 246 -17.10 3.20 -5.50
C SER A 246 -17.77 3.35 -6.87
N GLY A 247 -17.00 3.05 -7.91
CA GLY A 247 -17.48 3.13 -9.30
C GLY A 247 -17.44 4.50 -9.94
N GLU A 248 -17.15 5.55 -9.17
CA GLU A 248 -16.98 6.91 -9.66
C GLU A 248 -15.48 7.28 -9.69
N GLY A 249 -14.75 6.72 -10.67
CA GLY A 249 -13.32 6.94 -10.86
C GLY A 249 -12.45 5.99 -10.07
N THR A 250 -11.15 6.04 -10.36
CA THR A 250 -10.08 5.24 -9.75
C THR A 250 -9.27 6.10 -8.79
N MET A 251 -9.12 5.65 -7.55
CA MET A 251 -8.20 6.25 -6.59
C MET A 251 -6.80 5.68 -6.81
N HIS A 252 -5.79 6.54 -6.90
CA HIS A 252 -4.38 6.14 -6.95
C HIS A 252 -3.67 6.48 -5.65
N ILE A 253 -2.87 5.52 -5.14
CA ILE A 253 -2.05 5.71 -3.95
C ILE A 253 -0.63 5.25 -4.25
N VAL A 254 0.34 6.11 -3.93
CA VAL A 254 1.77 5.77 -3.88
C VAL A 254 2.15 5.54 -2.43
N SER A 255 2.75 4.39 -2.13
CA SER A 255 3.10 3.97 -0.78
C SER A 255 4.44 3.24 -0.77
N GLY A 256 5.52 4.00 -0.90
CA GLY A 256 6.90 3.51 -0.91
C GLY A 256 7.71 3.90 0.33
N GLY A 257 7.05 4.13 1.47
CA GLY A 257 7.70 4.53 2.71
C GLY A 257 7.99 3.38 3.67
N GLY A 258 8.24 2.17 3.18
CA GLY A 258 8.45 0.97 3.99
C GLY A 258 9.77 0.91 4.76
N GLY A 259 10.62 1.94 4.67
CA GLY A 259 11.88 2.03 5.39
C GLY A 259 13.08 2.43 4.53
N ALA A 260 12.93 2.49 3.21
CA ALA A 260 13.98 2.98 2.33
C ALA A 260 14.26 4.49 2.51
N THR A 261 15.46 4.94 2.13
CA THR A 261 15.84 6.35 2.17
C THR A 261 14.84 7.20 1.41
N PHE A 262 14.36 8.27 2.00
CA PHE A 262 13.39 9.17 1.38
C PHE A 262 13.88 9.73 0.04
N LYS A 263 12.93 9.86 -0.89
CA LYS A 263 13.13 10.56 -2.17
C LYS A 263 12.28 11.83 -2.12
N PRO A 264 12.90 13.03 -1.93
CA PRO A 264 12.16 14.29 -1.95
C PRO A 264 11.44 14.49 -3.27
N PHE A 265 10.31 15.19 -3.23
CA PHE A 265 9.53 15.49 -4.43
C PHE A 265 10.31 16.35 -5.43
N ALA A 266 10.05 16.17 -6.71
CA ALA A 266 10.80 16.86 -7.79
C ALA A 266 10.73 18.39 -7.68
N ASP A 267 9.61 18.96 -7.26
CA ASP A 267 9.44 20.38 -7.00
C ASP A 267 10.32 20.86 -5.85
N GLN A 268 10.46 20.09 -4.76
CA GLN A 268 11.36 20.38 -3.64
C GLN A 268 12.84 20.35 -4.05
N GLN A 269 13.20 19.45 -4.99
CA GLN A 269 14.56 19.31 -5.51
C GLN A 269 14.88 20.23 -6.69
N ASN A 270 13.92 21.04 -7.13
CA ASN A 270 14.04 21.87 -8.35
C ASN A 270 14.39 21.04 -9.61
N LYS A 271 13.91 19.80 -9.68
CA LYS A 271 14.12 18.88 -10.82
C LYS A 271 13.13 19.16 -11.94
N ARG A 272 13.27 20.30 -12.61
CA ARG A 272 12.29 20.88 -13.56
C ARG A 272 11.70 19.89 -14.56
N LYS A 273 12.49 18.94 -15.08
CA LYS A 273 12.03 17.93 -16.05
C LYS A 273 11.07 16.89 -15.47
N HIS A 274 11.01 16.77 -14.14
CA HIS A 274 10.24 15.78 -13.42
C HIS A 274 9.20 16.40 -12.49
N ILE A 275 9.06 17.74 -12.53
CA ILE A 275 7.96 18.40 -11.83
C ILE A 275 6.66 18.07 -12.58
N ALA A 276 5.69 17.57 -11.84
CA ALA A 276 4.39 17.23 -12.40
C ALA A 276 3.66 18.49 -12.94
N PRO A 277 2.84 18.37 -13.98
CA PRO A 277 2.01 19.45 -14.44
C PRO A 277 0.90 19.80 -13.42
N LYS A 278 0.30 20.97 -13.58
CA LYS A 278 -0.66 21.54 -12.60
C LYS A 278 -1.88 20.66 -12.36
N ASP A 279 -2.38 19.98 -13.35
CA ASP A 279 -3.51 19.07 -13.25
C ASP A 279 -3.23 17.85 -12.35
N VAL A 280 -1.99 17.32 -12.40
CA VAL A 280 -1.54 16.27 -11.48
C VAL A 280 -1.52 16.79 -10.04
N PHE A 281 -1.05 18.02 -9.80
CA PHE A 281 -1.13 18.64 -8.46
C PHE A 281 -2.56 18.91 -8.03
N ASN A 282 -3.44 19.29 -8.94
CA ASN A 282 -4.87 19.50 -8.63
C ASN A 282 -5.56 18.18 -8.21
N ALA A 283 -5.11 17.05 -8.78
CA ALA A 283 -5.63 15.74 -8.42
C ALA A 283 -5.06 15.19 -7.10
N LEU A 284 -3.98 15.77 -6.61
CA LEU A 284 -3.33 15.34 -5.36
C LEU A 284 -4.19 15.70 -4.15
N ALA A 285 -4.65 14.68 -3.42
CA ALA A 285 -5.39 14.87 -2.18
C ALA A 285 -4.47 15.03 -0.97
N LYS A 286 -3.36 14.28 -0.93
CA LYS A 286 -2.39 14.31 0.17
C LYS A 286 -1.03 13.78 -0.28
N ARG A 287 0.06 14.32 0.28
CA ARG A 287 1.40 13.77 0.14
C ARG A 287 2.24 14.02 1.39
N ALA A 288 3.21 13.15 1.65
CA ALA A 288 4.14 13.26 2.78
C ALA A 288 5.46 12.52 2.50
N LEU A 289 6.54 13.01 3.12
CA LEU A 289 7.80 12.27 3.27
C LEU A 289 7.80 11.67 4.68
N MET A 290 7.58 10.36 4.78
CA MET A 290 7.53 9.66 6.05
C MET A 290 7.71 8.15 5.85
N ASN A 291 8.23 7.46 6.85
CA ASN A 291 8.08 6.02 6.91
C ASN A 291 6.62 5.69 7.22
N HIS A 292 6.04 4.73 6.49
CA HIS A 292 4.63 4.40 6.64
C HIS A 292 4.29 3.02 6.08
N PHE A 293 3.14 2.56 6.46
CA PHE A 293 2.40 1.48 5.81
C PHE A 293 0.90 1.79 5.85
N ILE A 294 0.11 1.03 5.13
CA ILE A 294 -1.34 1.18 5.10
C ILE A 294 -1.98 -0.10 5.64
N THR A 295 -3.01 0.02 6.48
CA THR A 295 -3.98 -1.06 6.70
C THR A 295 -5.22 -0.79 5.88
N LEU A 296 -5.70 -1.80 5.16
CA LEU A 296 -6.90 -1.75 4.36
C LEU A 296 -7.90 -2.76 4.89
N ASP A 297 -8.97 -2.28 5.50
CA ASP A 297 -10.08 -3.10 5.99
C ASP A 297 -11.13 -3.24 4.89
N VAL A 298 -11.30 -4.46 4.40
CA VAL A 298 -12.14 -4.80 3.23
C VAL A 298 -13.41 -5.50 3.69
N SER A 299 -14.54 -4.81 3.65
CA SER A 299 -15.87 -5.37 3.87
C SER A 299 -16.71 -5.33 2.59
N LYS A 300 -17.89 -5.92 2.56
CA LYS A 300 -18.78 -5.87 1.38
C LYS A 300 -19.17 -4.44 0.99
N LYS A 301 -19.40 -3.56 1.97
CA LYS A 301 -19.93 -2.21 1.74
C LYS A 301 -18.90 -1.09 1.83
N LYS A 302 -17.76 -1.36 2.48
CA LYS A 302 -16.75 -0.35 2.75
C LYS A 302 -15.36 -0.92 2.56
N LEU A 303 -14.52 -0.15 1.92
CA LEU A 303 -13.08 -0.31 1.90
C LEU A 303 -12.51 0.88 2.69
N GLU A 304 -11.84 0.60 3.82
CA GLU A 304 -11.29 1.64 4.69
C GLU A 304 -9.78 1.50 4.80
N GLY A 305 -9.06 2.53 4.40
CA GLY A 305 -7.62 2.63 4.52
C GLY A 305 -7.20 3.53 5.68
N LYS A 306 -6.23 3.07 6.49
CA LYS A 306 -5.53 3.88 7.48
C LYS A 306 -4.05 3.91 7.14
N VAL A 307 -3.52 5.10 6.98
CA VAL A 307 -2.09 5.33 6.74
C VAL A 307 -1.41 5.56 8.08
N TRP A 308 -0.49 4.66 8.41
CA TRP A 308 0.25 4.69 9.68
C TRP A 308 1.58 5.37 9.46
N ARG A 309 1.79 6.52 10.10
CA ARG A 309 3.06 7.20 10.14
C ARG A 309 3.96 6.57 11.19
N ILE A 310 5.20 6.31 10.81
CA ILE A 310 6.22 5.72 11.66
C ILE A 310 7.38 6.69 11.75
N CYS A 311 7.58 7.27 12.91
CA CYS A 311 8.71 8.15 13.17
C CYS A 311 9.86 7.35 13.76
N VAL A 312 11.02 7.48 13.15
CA VAL A 312 12.31 7.04 13.68
C VAL A 312 13.13 8.28 13.97
N SER A 313 14.40 8.14 14.36
CA SER A 313 15.29 9.29 14.52
C SER A 313 15.29 10.15 13.26
N ASP A 314 15.14 11.43 13.41
CA ASP A 314 15.26 12.44 12.36
C ASP A 314 16.51 13.32 12.53
N ASP A 315 17.42 12.94 13.45
CA ASP A 315 18.69 13.60 13.65
C ASP A 315 19.57 13.44 12.39
N PRO A 316 19.87 14.54 11.67
CA PRO A 316 20.70 14.48 10.47
C PRO A 316 22.16 14.06 10.74
N ASP A 317 22.59 14.01 11.99
CA ASP A 317 23.90 13.54 12.41
C ASP A 317 23.90 12.06 12.77
N ASP A 318 22.72 11.43 12.93
CA ASP A 318 22.57 9.99 13.10
C ASP A 318 22.86 9.28 11.78
N GLU A 319 23.82 8.34 11.79
CA GLU A 319 24.14 7.56 10.57
C GLU A 319 22.97 6.71 10.06
N TRP A 320 22.00 6.45 10.89
CA TRP A 320 20.81 5.66 10.58
C TRP A 320 19.61 6.53 10.18
N ASP A 321 19.73 7.86 10.25
CA ASP A 321 18.70 8.74 9.71
C ASP A 321 18.52 8.45 8.20
N PRO A 322 17.28 8.25 7.72
CA PRO A 322 17.04 7.98 6.31
C PRO A 322 17.52 9.10 5.36
N ARG A 323 17.91 10.25 5.90
CA ARG A 323 18.43 11.41 5.18
C ARG A 323 19.96 11.48 5.15
N TRP A 324 20.69 10.71 5.92
CA TRP A 324 22.13 10.88 6.16
C TRP A 324 23.01 10.91 4.91
N LYS A 325 22.55 10.24 3.82
CA LYS A 325 23.28 10.24 2.54
C LYS A 325 23.11 11.50 1.71
N ALA A 326 22.18 12.37 2.08
CA ALA A 326 21.91 13.60 1.38
C ALA A 326 22.70 14.78 1.99
N ASP A 327 22.73 15.91 1.27
CA ASP A 327 23.25 17.16 1.82
C ASP A 327 22.39 17.54 3.05
N LYS A 328 23.04 17.61 4.21
CA LYS A 328 22.38 17.94 5.48
C LYS A 328 21.65 19.30 5.44
N ASN A 329 22.22 20.29 4.74
CA ASN A 329 21.60 21.61 4.62
C ASN A 329 20.35 21.55 3.74
N PHE A 330 20.39 20.77 2.68
CA PHE A 330 19.23 20.52 1.83
C PHE A 330 18.10 19.88 2.63
N TRP A 331 18.37 18.81 3.39
CA TRP A 331 17.37 18.12 4.18
C TRP A 331 16.76 18.96 5.29
N LYS A 332 17.52 19.90 5.87
CA LYS A 332 16.97 20.87 6.85
C LYS A 332 15.89 21.77 6.25
N SER A 333 15.87 21.94 4.94
CA SER A 333 14.85 22.73 4.24
C SER A 333 13.62 21.91 3.80
N ILE A 334 13.67 20.58 3.90
CA ILE A 334 12.58 19.70 3.49
C ILE A 334 11.74 19.31 4.70
N PRO A 335 10.45 19.69 4.73
CA PRO A 335 9.57 19.27 5.80
C PRO A 335 9.34 17.76 5.79
N LEU A 336 9.57 17.13 6.92
CA LEU A 336 9.20 15.74 7.17
C LEU A 336 8.04 15.71 8.15
N GLU A 337 7.16 14.74 7.99
CA GLU A 337 5.99 14.60 8.87
C GLU A 337 6.34 14.11 10.29
N CYS A 338 7.61 13.88 10.56
CA CYS A 338 8.12 13.39 11.84
C CYS A 338 9.05 14.37 12.55
N ASP A 339 9.21 15.59 12.05
CA ASP A 339 10.16 16.54 12.59
C ASP A 339 10.03 16.70 14.11
N GLY A 340 11.14 16.47 14.82
CA GLY A 340 11.23 16.55 16.28
C GLY A 340 10.54 15.42 17.04
N LYS A 341 10.11 14.34 16.37
CA LYS A 341 9.45 13.20 16.99
C LYS A 341 10.18 11.90 16.67
N SER A 342 10.65 11.19 17.67
CA SER A 342 11.26 9.88 17.52
C SER A 342 10.33 8.76 18.02
N GLU A 343 10.43 7.58 17.42
CA GLU A 343 9.74 6.33 17.81
C GLU A 343 8.22 6.44 17.99
N GLU A 344 7.55 7.35 17.28
CA GLU A 344 6.10 7.49 17.32
C GLU A 344 5.43 6.67 16.21
N VAL A 345 4.34 5.98 16.56
CA VAL A 345 3.43 5.33 15.61
C VAL A 345 2.06 5.98 15.74
N SER A 346 1.59 6.62 14.68
CA SER A 346 0.31 7.33 14.69
C SER A 346 -0.42 7.19 13.36
N VAL A 347 -1.73 7.43 13.37
CA VAL A 347 -2.53 7.49 12.14
C VAL A 347 -2.32 8.86 11.49
N TYR A 348 -1.76 8.86 10.28
CA TYR A 348 -1.54 10.07 9.48
C TYR A 348 -2.83 10.53 8.80
N GLU A 349 -3.55 9.56 8.19
CA GLU A 349 -4.89 9.80 7.65
C GLU A 349 -5.73 8.53 7.57
N THR A 350 -7.02 8.73 7.40
CA THR A 350 -7.98 7.66 7.07
C THR A 350 -8.74 8.06 5.82
N PHE A 351 -8.92 7.11 4.89
CA PHE A 351 -9.76 7.29 3.72
C PHE A 351 -10.71 6.12 3.55
N SER A 352 -11.80 6.31 2.82
CA SER A 352 -12.72 5.21 2.55
C SER A 352 -13.40 5.32 1.19
N LEU A 353 -13.71 4.15 0.63
CA LEU A 353 -14.58 3.97 -0.51
C LEU A 353 -15.86 3.26 -0.03
N LEU A 354 -17.00 3.79 -0.40
CA LEU A 354 -18.31 3.26 -0.03
C LEU A 354 -19.02 2.72 -1.26
N ARG A 355 -19.66 1.57 -1.14
CA ARG A 355 -20.65 1.10 -2.09
C ARG A 355 -22.01 1.66 -1.75
N GLN A 356 -22.74 2.00 -2.79
CA GLN A 356 -24.15 2.38 -2.70
C GLN A 356 -25.01 1.16 -2.37
#